data_e620b9926c6ef2561046dc0531d7746f
#
_entry.id   e620b9926c6ef2561046dc0531d7746f
#
_cell.length_a   1.000
_cell.length_b   1.000
_cell.length_c   1.000
_cell.angle_alpha   90.00
_cell.angle_beta   90.00
_cell.angle_gamma   90.00
#
_symmetry.space_group_name_H-M   'P 1'
#
loop_
_entity.id
_entity.type
_entity.pdbx_description
1 polymer ?
#
loop_
_entity_poly.entity_id
_entity_poly.type
_entity_poly.pdbx_seq_one_letter_code
_entity_poly.pdbx_strand_id
1 'polypeptide(L)'
;MDPRRHVPRTDTVLADPRLAAAERRLGRTVVKEAVAEAQRRVRQGGLAPAEVADAAVAALPRYAAGLRPVLNLTGVLVHTNLGRAPLSPAAVEAVTAAAGCTDVEFDLVAGGRARRGRGALEALARAVPAAEGVHVVNNNAAALVLAATALAAGREIVVSRGELVEIGDGFRIPDLLVSTGARLREVGTTNRTSYADYRDAVGPETGFVLKIHTSNYRIEGFTGSVEVSALTGLGVPVVADIGSGLLSREPLLPDEPDAAGALRDGADLVTASGDKLLGGPQAGLLLGRRDLVERCRRHPLARALRVDKLTLAALEATLRGPETPVHRALHADPAVLRERAEALAVRLAAAGTDARAVPSEATVGGGGAPGVTLPSAAVSLPARLAVPLRTGESPVVGRIEGGRLLLDLRAAPPEADDEVARAVLRAAASAGENGSADGGMAGSGGGGANGSGAGRGGRR
;
A
#
# COMPACT_ATOMS: atom_id res chain seq x y z
N MET A 1 -51.71 -7.91 13.15
CA MET A 1 -51.49 -6.46 13.33
C MET A 1 -50.48 -6.01 12.31
N ASP A 2 -50.75 -4.91 11.60
CA ASP A 2 -49.80 -4.39 10.59
C ASP A 2 -48.51 -3.88 11.29
N PRO A 3 -47.34 -4.50 11.11
CA PRO A 3 -46.09 -4.13 11.77
C PRO A 3 -45.64 -2.68 11.40
N ARG A 4 -46.19 -2.12 10.32
CA ARG A 4 -45.87 -0.75 9.88
C ARG A 4 -46.37 0.32 10.86
N ARG A 5 -47.40 0.02 11.69
CA ARG A 5 -47.96 0.97 12.66
C ARG A 5 -47.15 1.12 13.94
N HIS A 6 -46.16 0.23 14.18
CA HIS A 6 -45.36 0.18 15.40
C HIS A 6 -43.92 0.58 15.20
N VAL A 7 -43.53 1.08 14.02
CA VAL A 7 -42.15 1.57 13.79
C VAL A 7 -41.89 2.80 14.67
N PRO A 8 -40.88 2.77 15.57
CA PRO A 8 -40.61 3.89 16.46
C PRO A 8 -40.19 5.11 15.65
N ARG A 9 -40.56 6.33 16.15
CA ARG A 9 -40.17 7.59 15.49
C ARG A 9 -38.66 7.78 15.52
N THR A 10 -38.11 8.30 14.45
CA THR A 10 -36.63 8.51 14.29
C THR A 10 -36.05 9.32 15.45
N ASP A 11 -36.75 10.39 15.88
CA ASP A 11 -36.27 11.25 16.97
C ASP A 11 -36.25 10.50 18.32
N THR A 12 -37.24 9.61 18.55
CA THR A 12 -37.25 8.76 19.74
C THR A 12 -36.09 7.78 19.77
N VAL A 13 -35.74 7.19 18.61
CA VAL A 13 -34.61 6.27 18.50
C VAL A 13 -33.27 7.04 18.65
N LEU A 14 -33.13 8.20 18.05
CA LEU A 14 -31.93 9.04 18.16
C LEU A 14 -31.68 9.57 19.59
N ALA A 15 -32.71 9.57 20.46
CA ALA A 15 -32.57 9.91 21.86
C ALA A 15 -31.88 8.81 22.71
N ASP A 16 -31.66 7.60 22.15
CA ASP A 16 -30.81 6.59 22.80
C ASP A 16 -29.42 7.12 23.08
N PRO A 17 -28.91 7.04 24.33
CA PRO A 17 -27.62 7.62 24.72
C PRO A 17 -26.43 7.11 23.85
N ARG A 18 -26.49 5.86 23.39
CA ARG A 18 -25.46 5.23 22.53
C ARG A 18 -25.45 5.87 21.13
N LEU A 19 -26.64 6.12 20.56
CA LEU A 19 -26.79 6.79 19.26
C LEU A 19 -26.44 8.27 19.35
N ALA A 20 -26.81 8.95 20.43
CA ALA A 20 -26.42 10.33 20.70
C ALA A 20 -24.88 10.47 20.87
N ALA A 21 -24.22 9.50 21.51
CA ALA A 21 -22.75 9.45 21.59
C ALA A 21 -22.12 9.20 20.20
N ALA A 22 -22.72 8.31 19.43
CA ALA A 22 -22.29 8.02 18.06
C ALA A 22 -22.46 9.23 17.13
N GLU A 23 -23.54 10.02 17.28
CA GLU A 23 -23.77 11.24 16.50
C GLU A 23 -22.63 12.26 16.67
N ARG A 24 -22.10 12.43 17.88
CA ARG A 24 -20.94 13.31 18.14
C ARG A 24 -19.67 12.84 17.45
N ARG A 25 -19.50 11.53 17.25
CA ARG A 25 -18.29 10.91 16.70
C ARG A 25 -18.37 10.69 15.20
N LEU A 26 -19.51 10.23 14.70
CA LEU A 26 -19.69 9.81 13.30
C LEU A 26 -20.47 10.83 12.46
N GLY A 27 -21.12 11.80 13.11
CA GLY A 27 -22.00 12.75 12.48
C GLY A 27 -23.47 12.24 12.40
N ARG A 28 -24.40 13.21 12.41
CA ARG A 28 -25.86 12.94 12.44
C ARG A 28 -26.37 12.15 11.24
N THR A 29 -25.79 12.39 10.06
CA THR A 29 -26.22 11.73 8.81
C THR A 29 -26.00 10.21 8.88
N VAL A 30 -24.81 9.77 9.28
CA VAL A 30 -24.45 8.34 9.39
C VAL A 30 -25.36 7.63 10.41
N VAL A 31 -25.62 8.26 11.55
CA VAL A 31 -26.48 7.67 12.59
C VAL A 31 -27.94 7.58 12.12
N LYS A 32 -28.44 8.62 11.43
CA LYS A 32 -29.79 8.60 10.83
C LYS A 32 -29.95 7.51 9.77
N GLU A 33 -28.93 7.26 8.95
CA GLU A 33 -28.95 6.19 7.94
C GLU A 33 -29.05 4.81 8.61
N ALA A 34 -28.28 4.55 9.67
CA ALA A 34 -28.36 3.32 10.44
C ALA A 34 -29.76 3.12 11.08
N VAL A 35 -30.33 4.18 11.66
CA VAL A 35 -31.69 4.15 12.21
C VAL A 35 -32.73 3.88 11.12
N ALA A 36 -32.63 4.56 9.96
CA ALA A 36 -33.55 4.39 8.83
C ALA A 36 -33.49 2.95 8.28
N GLU A 37 -32.30 2.33 8.23
CA GLU A 37 -32.14 0.94 7.83
C GLU A 37 -32.81 -0.02 8.82
N ALA A 38 -32.58 0.15 10.11
CA ALA A 38 -33.23 -0.65 11.14
C ALA A 38 -34.76 -0.51 11.09
N GLN A 39 -35.28 0.70 10.88
CA GLN A 39 -36.70 0.95 10.68
C GLN A 39 -37.27 0.29 9.39
N ARG A 40 -36.48 0.22 8.29
CA ARG A 40 -36.88 -0.52 7.08
C ARG A 40 -37.03 -2.01 7.37
N ARG A 41 -36.13 -2.61 8.14
CA ARG A 41 -36.21 -4.02 8.55
C ARG A 41 -37.45 -4.31 9.37
N VAL A 42 -37.88 -3.39 10.26
CA VAL A 42 -39.18 -3.53 10.97
C VAL A 42 -40.35 -3.53 10.01
N ARG A 43 -40.38 -2.62 9.01
CA ARG A 43 -41.46 -2.56 8.00
C ARG A 43 -41.53 -3.82 7.14
N GLN A 44 -40.42 -4.52 6.98
CA GLN A 44 -40.31 -5.78 6.25
C GLN A 44 -40.60 -7.02 7.13
N GLY A 45 -40.85 -6.83 8.44
CA GLY A 45 -41.12 -7.93 9.39
C GLY A 45 -39.84 -8.67 9.84
N GLY A 46 -38.64 -8.18 9.49
CA GLY A 46 -37.37 -8.82 9.84
C GLY A 46 -36.75 -8.33 11.14
N LEU A 47 -37.41 -7.42 11.89
CA LEU A 47 -36.93 -6.87 13.15
C LEU A 47 -38.10 -6.45 14.02
N ALA A 48 -38.03 -6.71 15.34
CA ALA A 48 -39.05 -6.22 16.27
C ALA A 48 -38.88 -4.71 16.54
N PRO A 49 -39.97 -3.95 16.71
CA PRO A 49 -39.92 -2.51 16.97
C PRO A 49 -39.03 -2.09 18.15
N ALA A 50 -38.99 -2.90 19.20
CA ALA A 50 -38.16 -2.66 20.39
C ALA A 50 -36.68 -2.80 20.13
N GLU A 51 -36.26 -3.53 19.09
CA GLU A 51 -34.86 -3.82 18.76
C GLU A 51 -34.23 -2.76 17.82
N VAL A 52 -35.00 -1.75 17.39
CA VAL A 52 -34.51 -0.76 16.40
C VAL A 52 -33.26 -0.02 16.89
N ALA A 53 -33.20 0.39 18.16
CA ALA A 53 -32.03 1.09 18.68
C ALA A 53 -30.79 0.17 18.71
N ASP A 54 -30.96 -1.07 19.17
CA ASP A 54 -29.87 -2.06 19.22
C ASP A 54 -29.37 -2.41 17.82
N ALA A 55 -30.27 -2.63 16.87
CA ALA A 55 -29.92 -2.90 15.48
C ALA A 55 -29.23 -1.70 14.81
N ALA A 56 -29.68 -0.48 15.10
CA ALA A 56 -29.03 0.73 14.60
C ALA A 56 -27.62 0.89 15.19
N VAL A 57 -27.44 0.67 16.50
CA VAL A 57 -26.12 0.70 17.16
C VAL A 57 -25.19 -0.36 16.57
N ALA A 58 -25.67 -1.57 16.35
CA ALA A 58 -24.89 -2.67 15.76
C ALA A 58 -24.50 -2.40 14.30
N ALA A 59 -25.29 -1.61 13.56
CA ALA A 59 -25.02 -1.23 12.18
C ALA A 59 -24.09 -0.01 12.03
N LEU A 60 -23.77 0.69 13.14
CA LEU A 60 -22.89 1.86 13.07
C LEU A 60 -21.48 1.48 12.61
N PRO A 61 -20.88 2.24 11.68
CA PRO A 61 -19.49 2.03 11.33
C PRO A 61 -18.56 2.40 12.49
N ARG A 62 -17.47 1.67 12.61
CA ARG A 62 -16.45 1.95 13.64
C ARG A 62 -15.77 3.31 13.45
N TYR A 63 -15.63 3.77 12.20
CA TYR A 63 -14.99 5.04 11.82
C TYR A 63 -15.92 5.87 10.94
N ALA A 64 -15.75 7.19 10.94
CA ALA A 64 -16.50 8.11 10.06
C ALA A 64 -16.08 8.00 8.59
N ALA A 65 -14.87 7.50 8.33
CA ALA A 65 -14.37 7.26 6.98
C ALA A 65 -14.67 5.83 6.51
N GLY A 66 -14.83 5.67 5.19
CA GLY A 66 -15.14 4.37 4.58
C GLY A 66 -13.96 3.39 4.54
N LEU A 67 -12.71 3.87 4.76
CA LEU A 67 -11.55 3.01 4.86
C LEU A 67 -11.59 2.21 6.16
N ARG A 68 -11.36 0.91 6.05
CA ARG A 68 -11.35 -0.01 7.19
C ARG A 68 -9.93 -0.51 7.46
N PRO A 69 -9.47 -0.55 8.72
CA PRO A 69 -8.25 -1.28 9.06
C PRO A 69 -8.36 -2.75 8.66
N VAL A 70 -7.26 -3.29 8.14
CA VAL A 70 -7.17 -4.66 7.66
C VAL A 70 -5.92 -5.30 8.24
N LEU A 71 -6.02 -6.54 8.73
CA LEU A 71 -4.87 -7.35 9.08
C LEU A 71 -4.33 -8.02 7.81
N ASN A 72 -3.13 -7.62 7.41
CA ASN A 72 -2.44 -8.17 6.24
C ASN A 72 -1.71 -9.47 6.60
N LEU A 73 -2.28 -10.60 6.21
CA LEU A 73 -1.69 -11.93 6.33
C LEU A 73 -1.53 -12.60 4.96
N THR A 74 -1.31 -11.80 3.91
CA THR A 74 -1.11 -12.31 2.55
C THR A 74 0.27 -12.90 2.31
N GLY A 75 1.28 -12.54 3.12
CA GLY A 75 2.69 -12.82 2.87
C GLY A 75 3.35 -11.79 1.94
N VAL A 76 2.66 -10.68 1.62
CA VAL A 76 3.23 -9.55 0.87
C VAL A 76 3.43 -8.39 1.85
N LEU A 77 4.68 -7.99 2.10
CA LEU A 77 5.02 -7.00 3.12
C LEU A 77 4.45 -5.62 2.79
N VAL A 78 4.66 -5.18 1.55
CA VAL A 78 4.17 -3.90 1.02
C VAL A 78 3.09 -4.18 -0.02
N HIS A 79 1.88 -4.50 0.46
CA HIS A 79 0.79 -4.91 -0.41
C HIS A 79 0.10 -3.69 -1.04
N THR A 80 0.18 -3.53 -2.35
CA THR A 80 -0.30 -2.37 -3.11
C THR A 80 -1.75 -2.03 -2.82
N ASN A 81 -2.64 -3.04 -2.80
CA ASN A 81 -4.09 -2.85 -2.63
C ASN A 81 -4.53 -2.75 -1.15
N LEU A 82 -3.60 -2.94 -0.19
CA LEU A 82 -3.86 -2.82 1.24
C LEU A 82 -3.20 -1.59 1.87
N GLY A 83 -2.89 -0.57 1.06
CA GLY A 83 -2.35 0.70 1.53
C GLY A 83 -0.83 0.77 1.59
N ARG A 84 -0.12 -0.23 1.06
CA ARG A 84 1.35 -0.33 1.04
C ARG A 84 1.97 -0.42 2.45
N ALA A 85 2.97 0.43 2.76
CA ALA A 85 3.66 0.41 4.04
C ALA A 85 2.76 0.92 5.18
N PRO A 86 2.53 0.13 6.25
CA PRO A 86 1.91 0.64 7.46
C PRO A 86 2.87 1.57 8.20
N LEU A 87 2.32 2.63 8.79
CA LEU A 87 3.10 3.59 9.59
C LEU A 87 3.48 3.00 10.95
N SER A 88 4.63 3.40 11.48
CA SER A 88 5.00 3.09 12.86
C SER A 88 4.08 3.82 13.86
N PRO A 89 3.93 3.32 15.11
CA PRO A 89 3.17 4.02 16.14
C PRO A 89 3.63 5.47 16.33
N ALA A 90 4.94 5.73 16.29
CA ALA A 90 5.50 7.08 16.39
C ALA A 90 5.07 7.98 15.22
N ALA A 91 5.00 7.44 13.99
CA ALA A 91 4.51 8.18 12.84
C ALA A 91 3.00 8.48 12.94
N VAL A 92 2.21 7.53 13.44
CA VAL A 92 0.77 7.75 13.70
C VAL A 92 0.55 8.83 14.76
N GLU A 93 1.32 8.82 15.85
CA GLU A 93 1.29 9.87 16.88
C GLU A 93 1.64 11.24 16.29
N ALA A 94 2.70 11.33 15.49
CA ALA A 94 3.11 12.55 14.81
C ALA A 94 2.02 13.09 13.87
N VAL A 95 1.32 12.23 13.12
CA VAL A 95 0.16 12.61 12.28
C VAL A 95 -0.95 13.19 13.14
N THR A 96 -1.26 12.53 14.26
CA THR A 96 -2.31 12.99 15.18
C THR A 96 -1.98 14.35 15.76
N ALA A 97 -0.75 14.56 16.21
CA ALA A 97 -0.27 15.86 16.72
C ALA A 97 -0.31 16.94 15.63
N ALA A 98 0.05 16.60 14.40
CA ALA A 98 0.04 17.52 13.27
C ALA A 98 -1.37 17.84 12.72
N ALA A 99 -2.42 17.13 13.15
CA ALA A 99 -3.78 17.35 12.66
C ALA A 99 -4.33 18.75 13.03
N GLY A 100 -3.90 19.31 14.18
CA GLY A 100 -4.24 20.67 14.61
C GLY A 100 -3.42 21.76 13.91
N CYS A 101 -3.35 22.95 14.52
CA CYS A 101 -2.43 24.01 14.09
C CYS A 101 -0.99 23.62 14.43
N THR A 102 -0.06 23.86 13.49
CA THR A 102 1.36 23.53 13.67
C THR A 102 2.26 24.61 13.09
N ASP A 103 3.51 24.60 13.49
CA ASP A 103 4.58 25.51 13.06
C ASP A 103 5.22 25.10 11.71
N VAL A 104 4.46 24.42 10.84
CA VAL A 104 4.96 23.84 9.58
C VAL A 104 5.70 24.82 8.67
N GLU A 105 5.36 26.12 8.73
CA GLU A 105 6.01 27.25 8.01
C GLU A 105 6.28 28.45 8.96
N PHE A 106 6.36 28.20 10.26
CA PHE A 106 6.53 29.25 11.27
C PHE A 106 7.68 28.89 12.21
N ASP A 107 8.51 29.87 12.56
CA ASP A 107 9.54 29.72 13.57
C ASP A 107 9.00 30.28 14.90
N LEU A 108 8.79 29.40 15.86
CA LEU A 108 8.22 29.77 17.16
C LEU A 108 9.19 30.64 18.01
N VAL A 109 10.50 30.53 17.79
CA VAL A 109 11.51 31.31 18.49
C VAL A 109 11.66 32.69 17.87
N ALA A 110 11.82 32.74 16.53
CA ALA A 110 11.99 34.00 15.81
C ALA A 110 10.65 34.76 15.59
N GLY A 111 9.50 34.13 15.81
CA GLY A 111 8.18 34.69 15.61
C GLY A 111 7.86 35.04 14.15
N GLY A 112 8.48 34.35 13.18
CA GLY A 112 8.38 34.68 11.78
C GLY A 112 8.22 33.46 10.87
N ARG A 113 8.15 33.72 9.54
CA ARG A 113 8.02 32.66 8.52
C ARG A 113 9.29 31.83 8.46
N ALA A 114 9.13 30.50 8.40
CA ALA A 114 10.19 29.52 8.23
C ALA A 114 10.00 28.64 6.97
N ARG A 115 11.05 27.91 6.64
CA ARG A 115 10.99 26.91 5.56
C ARG A 115 10.03 25.79 5.96
N ARG A 116 9.10 25.46 5.05
CA ARG A 116 8.13 24.37 5.24
C ARG A 116 8.82 23.03 5.41
N GLY A 117 8.39 22.26 6.43
CA GLY A 117 8.86 20.88 6.65
C GLY A 117 10.33 20.74 6.96
N ARG A 118 10.96 21.78 7.60
CA ARG A 118 12.38 21.79 7.92
C ARG A 118 12.85 20.53 8.66
N GLY A 119 12.03 20.04 9.62
CA GLY A 119 12.37 18.85 10.40
C GLY A 119 12.45 17.58 9.53
N ALA A 120 11.47 17.36 8.68
CA ALA A 120 11.50 16.22 7.75
C ALA A 120 12.65 16.30 6.75
N LEU A 121 12.93 17.51 6.23
CA LEU A 121 14.06 17.71 5.29
C LEU A 121 15.42 17.51 5.97
N GLU A 122 15.58 17.97 7.20
CA GLU A 122 16.79 17.70 7.99
C GLU A 122 16.97 16.21 8.30
N ALA A 123 15.87 15.53 8.67
CA ALA A 123 15.90 14.09 8.93
C ALA A 123 16.30 13.31 7.67
N LEU A 124 15.76 13.69 6.51
CA LEU A 124 16.10 13.07 5.23
C LEU A 124 17.55 13.34 4.83
N ALA A 125 18.05 14.56 5.00
CA ALA A 125 19.44 14.90 4.73
C ALA A 125 20.41 14.14 5.65
N ARG A 126 20.05 13.90 6.92
CA ARG A 126 20.85 13.07 7.84
C ARG A 126 20.81 11.60 7.47
N ALA A 127 19.68 11.09 6.98
CA ALA A 127 19.56 9.69 6.56
C ALA A 127 20.37 9.39 5.29
N VAL A 128 20.59 10.40 4.41
CA VAL A 128 21.39 10.27 3.20
C VAL A 128 22.43 11.38 3.13
N PRO A 129 23.54 11.28 3.89
CA PRO A 129 24.58 12.32 3.90
C PRO A 129 25.28 12.57 2.55
N ALA A 130 25.19 11.61 1.60
CA ALA A 130 25.67 11.77 0.24
C ALA A 130 24.86 12.78 -0.58
N ALA A 131 23.65 13.13 -0.17
CA ALA A 131 22.81 14.12 -0.85
C ALA A 131 23.16 15.53 -0.38
N GLU A 132 23.63 16.39 -1.31
CA GLU A 132 23.89 17.83 -1.05
C GLU A 132 22.60 18.64 -0.84
N GLY A 133 21.50 18.16 -1.41
CA GLY A 133 20.17 18.74 -1.30
C GLY A 133 19.10 17.67 -1.25
N VAL A 134 17.99 18.01 -0.55
CA VAL A 134 16.83 17.14 -0.46
C VAL A 134 15.54 17.95 -0.64
N HIS A 135 14.54 17.30 -1.25
CA HIS A 135 13.20 17.84 -1.38
C HIS A 135 12.16 16.71 -1.29
N VAL A 136 10.92 17.05 -0.91
CA VAL A 136 9.82 16.09 -0.74
C VAL A 136 8.58 16.61 -1.44
N VAL A 137 7.93 15.74 -2.22
CA VAL A 137 6.69 15.96 -2.94
C VAL A 137 5.67 14.85 -2.65
N ASN A 138 4.47 14.91 -3.21
CA ASN A 138 3.34 14.03 -2.87
C ASN A 138 3.60 12.53 -3.05
N ASN A 139 4.33 12.13 -4.10
CA ASN A 139 4.68 10.74 -4.41
C ASN A 139 5.83 10.68 -5.42
N ASN A 140 6.35 9.49 -5.70
CA ASN A 140 7.49 9.34 -6.59
C ASN A 140 7.18 9.73 -8.05
N ALA A 141 5.97 9.47 -8.54
CA ALA A 141 5.55 9.95 -9.87
C ALA A 141 5.62 11.49 -9.95
N ALA A 142 5.20 12.19 -8.89
CA ALA A 142 5.33 13.65 -8.78
C ALA A 142 6.81 14.10 -8.74
N ALA A 143 7.70 13.32 -8.12
CA ALA A 143 9.14 13.59 -8.14
C ALA A 143 9.72 13.49 -9.56
N LEU A 144 9.35 12.46 -10.32
CA LEU A 144 9.74 12.30 -11.72
C LEU A 144 9.18 13.41 -12.61
N VAL A 145 7.89 13.75 -12.48
CA VAL A 145 7.26 14.85 -13.21
C VAL A 145 8.00 16.16 -12.93
N LEU A 146 8.30 16.43 -11.66
CA LEU A 146 9.01 17.65 -11.28
C LEU A 146 10.42 17.70 -11.84
N ALA A 147 11.17 16.60 -11.77
CA ALA A 147 12.50 16.48 -12.35
C ALA A 147 12.47 16.65 -13.88
N ALA A 148 11.58 15.92 -14.57
CA ALA A 148 11.43 16.02 -16.01
C ALA A 148 11.05 17.44 -16.46
N THR A 149 10.09 18.07 -15.80
CA THR A 149 9.64 19.43 -16.14
C THR A 149 10.73 20.46 -15.85
N ALA A 150 11.40 20.38 -14.69
CA ALA A 150 12.41 21.36 -14.30
C ALA A 150 13.73 21.23 -15.09
N LEU A 151 14.09 20.02 -15.53
CA LEU A 151 15.40 19.72 -16.10
C LEU A 151 15.37 19.45 -17.61
N ALA A 152 14.24 18.97 -18.16
CA ALA A 152 14.14 18.47 -19.53
C ALA A 152 12.91 18.96 -20.31
N ALA A 153 12.11 19.93 -19.85
CA ALA A 153 11.01 20.47 -20.63
C ALA A 153 11.52 21.02 -21.98
N GLY A 154 10.94 20.56 -23.10
CA GLY A 154 11.37 20.87 -24.45
C GLY A 154 12.68 20.21 -24.89
N ARG A 155 13.32 19.41 -24.04
CA ARG A 155 14.58 18.68 -24.26
C ARG A 155 14.36 17.19 -24.29
N GLU A 156 15.44 16.43 -24.46
CA GLU A 156 15.40 14.96 -24.48
C GLU A 156 15.72 14.36 -23.11
N ILE A 157 15.01 13.27 -22.77
CA ILE A 157 15.37 12.35 -21.70
C ILE A 157 15.83 11.06 -22.35
N VAL A 158 17.11 10.71 -22.16
CA VAL A 158 17.68 9.46 -22.68
C VAL A 158 17.39 8.34 -21.68
N VAL A 159 16.75 7.26 -22.14
CA VAL A 159 16.31 6.13 -21.30
C VAL A 159 16.46 4.80 -22.05
N SER A 160 16.84 3.73 -21.33
CA SER A 160 16.91 2.39 -21.91
C SER A 160 15.52 1.83 -22.21
N ARG A 161 15.33 1.19 -23.37
CA ARG A 161 14.09 0.44 -23.69
C ARG A 161 13.80 -0.67 -22.70
N GLY A 162 14.83 -1.29 -22.12
CA GLY A 162 14.68 -2.28 -21.05
C GLY A 162 14.21 -1.72 -19.70
N GLU A 163 14.14 -0.39 -19.56
CA GLU A 163 13.74 0.31 -18.34
C GLU A 163 12.39 1.04 -18.49
N LEU A 164 11.70 0.86 -19.62
CA LEU A 164 10.36 1.42 -19.84
C LEU A 164 9.32 0.58 -19.09
N VAL A 165 8.98 1.01 -17.88
CA VAL A 165 8.12 0.26 -16.97
C VAL A 165 6.68 0.74 -16.98
N GLU A 166 5.74 -0.21 -16.93
CA GLU A 166 4.34 0.01 -16.56
C GLU A 166 4.17 -0.41 -15.09
N ILE A 167 3.61 0.50 -14.28
CA ILE A 167 3.38 0.30 -12.85
C ILE A 167 1.87 0.22 -12.64
N GLY A 168 1.30 -0.92 -12.42
CA GLY A 168 -0.09 -1.16 -12.08
C GLY A 168 -1.16 -0.22 -12.68
N ASP A 169 -2.35 -0.72 -12.96
CA ASP A 169 -3.50 0.05 -13.45
C ASP A 169 -3.23 0.82 -14.78
N GLY A 170 -2.32 0.28 -15.61
CA GLY A 170 -1.99 0.88 -16.92
C GLY A 170 -1.12 2.14 -16.84
N PHE A 171 -0.60 2.50 -15.66
CA PHE A 171 0.28 3.67 -15.51
C PHE A 171 1.67 3.37 -16.08
N ARG A 172 2.08 4.14 -17.10
CA ARG A 172 3.36 4.02 -17.80
C ARG A 172 4.25 5.21 -17.53
N ILE A 173 5.49 4.96 -17.10
CA ILE A 173 6.46 6.05 -16.89
C ILE A 173 6.74 6.81 -18.20
N PRO A 174 6.89 6.19 -19.38
CA PRO A 174 7.04 6.93 -20.63
C PRO A 174 5.94 7.97 -20.88
N ASP A 175 4.67 7.60 -20.72
CA ASP A 175 3.54 8.49 -20.93
C ASP A 175 3.56 9.67 -19.95
N LEU A 176 3.92 9.38 -18.69
CA LEU A 176 4.10 10.41 -17.67
C LEU A 176 5.18 11.43 -18.07
N LEU A 177 6.35 10.96 -18.52
CA LEU A 177 7.48 11.81 -18.87
C LEU A 177 7.15 12.67 -20.11
N VAL A 178 6.53 12.09 -21.15
CA VAL A 178 6.11 12.83 -22.34
C VAL A 178 5.08 13.91 -21.98
N SER A 179 4.19 13.67 -21.03
CA SER A 179 3.19 14.67 -20.58
C SER A 179 3.80 15.92 -19.96
N THR A 180 5.10 15.89 -19.60
CA THR A 180 5.84 17.07 -19.09
C THR A 180 6.36 18.01 -20.18
N GLY A 181 6.21 17.63 -21.46
CA GLY A 181 6.79 18.33 -22.60
C GLY A 181 8.24 17.91 -22.92
N ALA A 182 8.77 16.90 -22.23
CA ALA A 182 10.03 16.28 -22.59
C ALA A 182 9.86 15.30 -23.77
N ARG A 183 10.90 15.09 -24.54
CA ARG A 183 10.97 14.08 -25.60
C ARG A 183 11.77 12.88 -25.08
N LEU A 184 11.24 11.66 -25.23
CA LEU A 184 12.01 10.47 -24.90
C LEU A 184 12.94 10.10 -26.02
N ARG A 185 14.21 9.88 -25.67
CA ARG A 185 15.24 9.29 -26.52
C ARG A 185 15.53 7.88 -26.02
N GLU A 186 14.83 6.89 -26.60
CA GLU A 186 15.00 5.50 -26.22
C GLU A 186 16.26 4.90 -26.82
N VAL A 187 17.04 4.20 -25.98
CA VAL A 187 18.31 3.57 -26.39
C VAL A 187 18.33 2.08 -26.12
N GLY A 188 19.20 1.36 -26.84
CA GLY A 188 19.32 -0.09 -26.73
C GLY A 188 18.10 -0.86 -27.21
N THR A 189 17.92 -2.06 -26.65
CA THR A 189 16.78 -2.96 -26.92
C THR A 189 16.10 -3.36 -25.60
N THR A 190 15.01 -4.13 -25.66
CA THR A 190 14.27 -4.58 -24.49
C THR A 190 15.15 -5.33 -23.47
N ASN A 191 16.06 -6.18 -23.95
CA ASN A 191 16.87 -7.06 -23.12
C ASN A 191 18.34 -6.62 -23.00
N ARG A 192 18.80 -5.68 -23.83
CA ARG A 192 20.22 -5.28 -23.82
C ARG A 192 20.42 -3.82 -24.17
N THR A 193 21.14 -3.11 -23.30
CA THR A 193 21.61 -1.75 -23.51
C THR A 193 23.08 -1.67 -23.11
N SER A 194 23.89 -1.04 -23.93
CA SER A 194 25.31 -0.83 -23.73
C SER A 194 25.64 0.64 -23.43
N TYR A 195 26.83 0.90 -22.90
CA TYR A 195 27.31 2.27 -22.70
C TYR A 195 27.32 3.07 -24.01
N ALA A 196 27.72 2.43 -25.15
CA ALA A 196 27.74 3.09 -26.44
C ALA A 196 26.36 3.62 -26.87
N ASP A 197 25.27 2.89 -26.55
CA ASP A 197 23.91 3.33 -26.86
C ASP A 197 23.57 4.66 -26.17
N TYR A 198 23.99 4.84 -24.91
CA TYR A 198 23.81 6.10 -24.18
C TYR A 198 24.74 7.21 -24.71
N ARG A 199 26.00 6.90 -24.88
CA ARG A 199 27.04 7.88 -25.36
C ARG A 199 26.63 8.48 -26.71
N ASP A 200 26.17 7.64 -27.63
CA ASP A 200 25.84 8.06 -29.01
C ASP A 200 24.46 8.79 -29.08
N ALA A 201 23.65 8.66 -28.05
CA ALA A 201 22.36 9.35 -27.94
C ALA A 201 22.47 10.71 -27.21
N VAL A 202 23.45 10.89 -26.32
CA VAL A 202 23.58 12.14 -25.56
C VAL A 202 24.09 13.25 -26.47
N GLY A 203 23.43 14.41 -26.43
CA GLY A 203 23.76 15.56 -27.27
C GLY A 203 23.28 16.89 -26.66
N PRO A 204 23.37 17.99 -27.42
CA PRO A 204 23.00 19.34 -26.94
C PRO A 204 21.53 19.43 -26.49
N GLU A 205 20.66 18.62 -27.07
CA GLU A 205 19.23 18.56 -26.74
C GLU A 205 18.93 17.72 -25.49
N THR A 206 19.90 16.96 -24.96
CA THR A 206 19.71 16.10 -23.82
C THR A 206 19.56 16.91 -22.52
N GLY A 207 18.45 16.74 -21.82
CA GLY A 207 18.22 17.31 -20.48
C GLY A 207 18.91 16.49 -19.40
N PHE A 208 18.74 15.17 -19.44
CA PHE A 208 19.39 14.22 -18.54
C PHE A 208 19.27 12.78 -19.06
N VAL A 209 20.08 11.87 -18.52
CA VAL A 209 19.93 10.42 -18.66
C VAL A 209 19.12 9.90 -17.50
N LEU A 210 18.09 9.11 -17.79
CA LEU A 210 17.25 8.49 -16.78
C LEU A 210 17.58 7.01 -16.64
N LYS A 211 17.87 6.58 -15.42
CA LYS A 211 17.99 5.19 -15.01
C LYS A 211 16.80 4.82 -14.18
N ILE A 212 16.02 3.82 -14.60
CA ILE A 212 14.85 3.33 -13.88
C ILE A 212 15.12 1.92 -13.37
N HIS A 213 14.99 1.73 -12.07
CA HIS A 213 15.01 0.40 -11.50
C HIS A 213 13.72 -0.37 -11.84
N THR A 214 13.88 -1.55 -12.45
CA THR A 214 12.76 -2.43 -12.86
C THR A 214 12.20 -3.17 -11.65
N SER A 215 11.50 -2.44 -10.78
CA SER A 215 11.09 -2.91 -9.45
C SER A 215 9.96 -3.94 -9.44
N ASN A 216 9.31 -4.22 -10.57
CA ASN A 216 8.14 -5.12 -10.69
C ASN A 216 8.29 -6.23 -11.73
N TYR A 217 9.43 -6.32 -12.41
CA TYR A 217 9.77 -7.42 -13.33
C TYR A 217 11.27 -7.67 -13.40
N ARG A 218 11.65 -8.83 -13.91
CA ARG A 218 13.04 -9.18 -14.24
C ARG A 218 13.15 -9.52 -15.71
N ILE A 219 14.29 -9.16 -16.31
CA ILE A 219 14.66 -9.59 -17.66
C ILE A 219 15.75 -10.65 -17.50
N GLU A 220 15.50 -11.85 -17.97
CA GLU A 220 16.40 -13.00 -17.86
C GLU A 220 16.88 -13.49 -19.23
N GLY A 221 17.98 -14.23 -19.24
CA GLY A 221 18.58 -14.80 -20.45
C GLY A 221 19.74 -13.97 -20.98
N PHE A 222 19.80 -13.69 -22.28
CA PHE A 222 20.83 -12.89 -22.92
C PHE A 222 20.54 -11.40 -22.70
N THR A 223 20.93 -10.89 -21.55
CA THR A 223 20.64 -9.54 -21.08
C THR A 223 21.89 -8.70 -20.87
N GLY A 224 21.73 -7.38 -20.77
CA GLY A 224 22.77 -6.46 -20.39
C GLY A 224 22.20 -5.09 -20.05
N SER A 225 22.58 -4.55 -18.92
CA SER A 225 22.26 -3.20 -18.45
C SER A 225 23.53 -2.38 -18.22
N VAL A 226 23.38 -1.08 -18.08
CA VAL A 226 24.49 -0.18 -17.78
C VAL A 226 24.27 0.38 -16.38
N GLU A 227 25.24 0.20 -15.51
CA GLU A 227 25.20 0.73 -14.15
C GLU A 227 25.34 2.25 -14.14
N VAL A 228 24.80 2.90 -13.09
CA VAL A 228 24.87 4.35 -12.91
C VAL A 228 26.32 4.86 -13.01
N SER A 229 27.26 4.14 -12.39
CA SER A 229 28.69 4.52 -12.37
C SER A 229 29.31 4.61 -13.75
N ALA A 230 28.87 3.82 -14.70
CA ALA A 230 29.35 3.86 -16.09
C ALA A 230 28.80 5.07 -16.89
N LEU A 231 27.71 5.68 -16.44
CA LEU A 231 27.07 6.82 -17.11
C LEU A 231 27.61 8.17 -16.65
N THR A 232 28.47 8.17 -15.63
CA THR A 232 29.19 9.39 -15.20
C THR A 232 30.08 9.92 -16.32
N GLY A 233 30.17 11.22 -16.45
CA GLY A 233 31.03 11.83 -17.46
C GLY A 233 30.42 11.99 -18.86
N LEU A 234 29.13 11.63 -19.06
CA LEU A 234 28.41 11.88 -20.31
C LEU A 234 28.14 13.38 -20.58
N GLY A 235 28.48 14.27 -19.64
CA GLY A 235 28.29 15.72 -19.76
C GLY A 235 26.89 16.23 -19.51
N VAL A 236 25.95 15.34 -19.13
CA VAL A 236 24.59 15.66 -18.75
C VAL A 236 24.27 14.98 -17.41
N PRO A 237 23.30 15.49 -16.62
CA PRO A 237 22.93 14.85 -15.37
C PRO A 237 22.43 13.42 -15.54
N VAL A 238 22.74 12.55 -14.57
CA VAL A 238 22.16 11.21 -14.44
C VAL A 238 21.13 11.24 -13.32
N VAL A 239 19.88 10.95 -13.66
CA VAL A 239 18.77 10.82 -12.71
C VAL A 239 18.47 9.33 -12.50
N ALA A 240 18.53 8.87 -11.26
CA ALA A 240 18.21 7.48 -10.92
C ALA A 240 16.86 7.41 -10.21
N ASP A 241 15.91 6.69 -10.79
CA ASP A 241 14.63 6.35 -10.15
C ASP A 241 14.73 4.96 -9.52
N ILE A 242 14.90 4.92 -8.20
CA ILE A 242 15.03 3.65 -7.49
C ILE A 242 13.68 3.09 -7.04
N GLY A 243 12.64 3.90 -6.97
CA GLY A 243 11.25 3.49 -6.73
C GLY A 243 10.96 2.83 -5.38
N SER A 244 11.81 1.94 -4.89
CA SER A 244 11.59 1.14 -3.67
C SER A 244 11.67 1.92 -2.36
N GLY A 245 12.42 3.03 -2.36
CA GLY A 245 12.53 3.90 -1.18
C GLY A 245 13.61 3.51 -0.19
N LEU A 246 14.50 2.56 -0.49
CA LEU A 246 15.68 2.30 0.33
C LEU A 246 16.60 3.52 0.33
N LEU A 247 16.94 4.03 1.52
CA LEU A 247 17.86 5.14 1.67
C LEU A 247 19.33 4.68 1.80
N SER A 248 19.53 3.47 2.31
CA SER A 248 20.82 2.80 2.45
C SER A 248 20.69 1.32 2.09
N ARG A 249 21.82 0.67 1.83
CA ARG A 249 21.90 -0.73 1.42
C ARG A 249 21.22 -1.65 2.45
N GLU A 250 20.39 -2.57 1.95
CA GLU A 250 19.72 -3.61 2.71
C GLU A 250 20.38 -4.98 2.42
N PRO A 251 21.05 -5.61 3.41
CA PRO A 251 21.77 -6.85 3.17
C PRO A 251 20.89 -8.03 2.72
N LEU A 252 19.61 -8.06 3.12
CA LEU A 252 18.66 -9.09 2.69
C LEU A 252 18.18 -8.89 1.25
N LEU A 253 18.41 -7.72 0.67
CA LEU A 253 18.01 -7.34 -0.68
C LEU A 253 19.23 -6.80 -1.45
N PRO A 254 20.26 -7.64 -1.72
CA PRO A 254 21.55 -7.17 -2.24
C PRO A 254 21.46 -6.52 -3.62
N ASP A 255 20.47 -6.91 -4.44
CA ASP A 255 20.25 -6.39 -5.80
C ASP A 255 19.30 -5.20 -5.85
N GLU A 256 18.70 -4.82 -4.70
CA GLU A 256 17.80 -3.66 -4.64
C GLU A 256 18.64 -2.38 -4.45
N PRO A 257 18.51 -1.38 -5.37
CA PRO A 257 19.28 -0.15 -5.26
C PRO A 257 18.82 0.72 -4.10
N ASP A 258 19.75 1.45 -3.52
CA ASP A 258 19.51 2.44 -2.46
C ASP A 258 19.97 3.85 -2.87
N ALA A 259 19.37 4.85 -2.22
CA ALA A 259 19.64 6.25 -2.57
C ALA A 259 21.10 6.65 -2.32
N ALA A 260 21.69 6.24 -1.19
CA ALA A 260 23.08 6.56 -0.87
C ALA A 260 24.05 5.84 -1.80
N GLY A 261 23.73 4.59 -2.19
CA GLY A 261 24.48 3.84 -3.19
C GLY A 261 24.47 4.53 -4.55
N ALA A 262 23.26 4.81 -5.08
CA ALA A 262 23.10 5.47 -6.38
C ALA A 262 23.84 6.82 -6.45
N LEU A 263 23.81 7.63 -5.38
CA LEU A 263 24.56 8.89 -5.31
C LEU A 263 26.09 8.67 -5.29
N ARG A 264 26.58 7.68 -4.54
CA ARG A 264 28.02 7.33 -4.53
C ARG A 264 28.49 6.80 -5.89
N ASP A 265 27.60 6.10 -6.60
CA ASP A 265 27.86 5.60 -7.95
C ASP A 265 27.77 6.70 -9.02
N GLY A 266 27.45 7.93 -8.61
CA GLY A 266 27.51 9.13 -9.45
C GLY A 266 26.18 9.57 -10.04
N ALA A 267 25.04 9.11 -9.52
CA ALA A 267 23.78 9.76 -9.84
C ALA A 267 23.78 11.22 -9.36
N ASP A 268 23.37 12.13 -10.21
CA ASP A 268 23.26 13.56 -9.86
C ASP A 268 21.97 13.86 -9.11
N LEU A 269 20.92 13.07 -9.36
CA LEU A 269 19.63 13.15 -8.69
C LEU A 269 19.04 11.74 -8.53
N VAL A 270 18.50 11.45 -7.37
CA VAL A 270 17.75 10.22 -7.08
C VAL A 270 16.31 10.57 -6.78
N THR A 271 15.36 9.80 -7.34
CA THR A 271 13.96 9.84 -6.97
C THR A 271 13.55 8.52 -6.30
N ALA A 272 12.72 8.59 -5.24
CA ALA A 272 12.34 7.42 -4.45
C ALA A 272 10.96 7.58 -3.79
N SER A 273 10.29 6.46 -3.48
CA SER A 273 9.00 6.44 -2.78
C SER A 273 9.16 6.36 -1.27
N GLY A 274 8.35 7.10 -0.50
CA GLY A 274 8.35 7.02 0.96
C GLY A 274 7.55 5.84 1.53
N ASP A 275 6.58 5.33 0.80
CA ASP A 275 5.55 4.40 1.26
C ASP A 275 5.79 2.93 0.86
N LYS A 276 7.04 2.60 0.56
CA LYS A 276 7.45 1.23 0.23
C LYS A 276 8.46 0.69 1.26
N LEU A 277 9.68 0.34 0.85
CA LEU A 277 10.70 -0.23 1.74
C LEU A 277 11.17 0.74 2.83
N LEU A 278 11.09 2.06 2.62
CA LEU A 278 11.31 3.02 3.69
C LEU A 278 10.32 2.84 4.85
N GLY A 279 9.12 2.35 4.59
CA GLY A 279 8.12 2.12 5.64
C GLY A 279 7.45 3.41 6.16
N GLY A 280 7.50 4.49 5.37
CA GLY A 280 6.92 5.79 5.70
C GLY A 280 5.59 6.06 5.00
N PRO A 281 5.13 7.33 5.05
CA PRO A 281 3.93 7.76 4.32
C PRO A 281 4.19 7.86 2.83
N GLN A 282 3.12 7.94 2.04
CA GLN A 282 3.25 8.27 0.62
C GLN A 282 3.94 9.62 0.46
N ALA A 283 5.12 9.60 -0.15
CA ALA A 283 5.91 10.76 -0.49
C ALA A 283 6.83 10.44 -1.66
N GLY A 284 7.18 11.45 -2.45
CA GLY A 284 8.24 11.40 -3.43
C GLY A 284 9.47 12.13 -2.88
N LEU A 285 10.59 11.46 -2.85
CA LEU A 285 11.85 11.98 -2.36
C LEU A 285 12.73 12.38 -3.56
N LEU A 286 13.33 13.56 -3.50
CA LEU A 286 14.38 14.00 -4.43
C LEU A 286 15.64 14.25 -3.60
N LEU A 287 16.72 13.56 -3.96
CA LEU A 287 18.01 13.61 -3.25
C LEU A 287 19.15 13.73 -4.27
N GLY A 288 20.09 14.59 -4.05
CA GLY A 288 21.23 14.70 -4.95
C GLY A 288 21.91 16.06 -4.91
N ARG A 289 22.49 16.45 -6.06
CA ARG A 289 23.18 17.73 -6.20
C ARG A 289 22.29 18.90 -5.84
N ARG A 290 22.83 19.82 -5.08
CA ARG A 290 22.10 20.98 -4.56
C ARG A 290 21.48 21.85 -5.67
N ASP A 291 22.21 22.09 -6.76
CA ASP A 291 21.74 22.92 -7.87
C ASP A 291 20.51 22.29 -8.57
N LEU A 292 20.51 20.96 -8.78
CA LEU A 292 19.38 20.25 -9.41
C LEU A 292 18.15 20.20 -8.49
N VAL A 293 18.37 19.88 -7.22
CA VAL A 293 17.28 19.87 -6.22
C VAL A 293 16.67 21.27 -6.07
N GLU A 294 17.49 22.34 -6.05
CA GLU A 294 17.00 23.73 -5.99
C GLU A 294 16.24 24.13 -7.26
N ARG A 295 16.68 23.71 -8.45
CA ARG A 295 15.90 23.92 -9.69
C ARG A 295 14.52 23.28 -9.59
N CYS A 296 14.43 22.04 -9.15
CA CYS A 296 13.16 21.35 -8.91
C CYS A 296 12.32 22.10 -7.87
N ARG A 297 12.88 22.43 -6.72
CA ARG A 297 12.17 23.09 -5.61
C ARG A 297 11.63 24.48 -5.99
N ARG A 298 12.36 25.24 -6.81
CA ARG A 298 11.95 26.59 -7.24
C ARG A 298 11.00 26.58 -8.43
N HIS A 299 10.86 25.45 -9.12
CA HIS A 299 9.95 25.35 -10.25
C HIS A 299 8.49 25.57 -9.78
N PRO A 300 7.65 26.34 -10.52
CA PRO A 300 6.25 26.61 -10.14
C PRO A 300 5.44 25.33 -9.85
N LEU A 301 5.72 24.24 -10.58
CA LEU A 301 5.05 22.95 -10.40
C LEU A 301 5.29 22.36 -9.00
N ALA A 302 6.41 22.65 -8.33
CA ALA A 302 6.67 22.20 -6.96
C ALA A 302 5.59 22.68 -5.97
N ARG A 303 4.93 23.79 -6.26
CA ARG A 303 3.79 24.26 -5.46
C ARG A 303 2.56 23.38 -5.63
N ALA A 304 2.27 22.92 -6.84
CA ALA A 304 1.14 22.03 -7.14
C ALA A 304 1.39 20.61 -6.56
N LEU A 305 2.65 20.17 -6.57
CA LEU A 305 3.05 18.84 -6.07
C LEU A 305 3.43 18.85 -4.58
N ARG A 306 3.13 19.93 -3.87
CA ARG A 306 3.56 20.12 -2.48
C ARG A 306 2.86 19.14 -1.54
N VAL A 307 3.67 18.38 -0.80
CA VAL A 307 3.21 17.46 0.24
C VAL A 307 2.53 18.23 1.41
N ASP A 308 1.52 17.62 2.02
CA ASP A 308 0.81 18.18 3.16
C ASP A 308 1.61 18.07 4.47
N LYS A 309 1.10 18.66 5.56
CA LYS A 309 1.78 18.68 6.86
C LYS A 309 1.74 17.34 7.59
N LEU A 310 0.68 16.53 7.37
CA LEU A 310 0.53 15.24 8.03
C LEU A 310 1.57 14.26 7.48
N THR A 311 1.74 14.26 6.16
CA THR A 311 2.80 13.48 5.48
C THR A 311 4.19 13.92 5.94
N LEU A 312 4.45 15.23 6.09
CA LEU A 312 5.76 15.71 6.58
C LEU A 312 6.02 15.24 8.01
N ALA A 313 5.03 15.28 8.89
CA ALA A 313 5.16 14.83 10.28
C ALA A 313 5.40 13.30 10.34
N ALA A 314 4.64 12.53 9.56
CA ALA A 314 4.83 11.08 9.48
C ALA A 314 6.21 10.71 8.92
N LEU A 315 6.66 11.40 7.86
CA LEU A 315 7.97 11.16 7.26
C LEU A 315 9.12 11.47 8.22
N GLU A 316 9.03 12.60 8.93
CA GLU A 316 10.03 12.96 9.95
C GLU A 316 10.11 11.91 11.06
N ALA A 317 8.96 11.48 11.58
CA ALA A 317 8.88 10.43 12.60
C ALA A 317 9.35 9.06 12.09
N THR A 318 9.12 8.74 10.82
CA THR A 318 9.66 7.53 10.18
C THR A 318 11.18 7.57 10.13
N LEU A 319 11.77 8.71 9.75
CA LEU A 319 13.22 8.85 9.59
C LEU A 319 13.99 8.97 10.91
N ARG A 320 13.35 9.50 11.96
CA ARG A 320 13.97 9.72 13.29
C ARG A 320 13.56 8.69 14.34
N GLY A 321 12.45 8.01 14.09
CA GLY A 321 11.79 7.13 15.05
C GLY A 321 12.39 5.71 15.11
N PRO A 322 11.69 4.82 15.80
CA PRO A 322 12.05 3.41 15.87
C PRO A 322 11.85 2.73 14.51
N GLU A 323 12.33 1.49 14.42
CA GLU A 323 12.16 0.63 13.25
C GLU A 323 10.71 0.59 12.76
N THR A 324 10.55 0.71 11.43
CA THR A 324 9.24 0.68 10.79
C THR A 324 8.65 -0.74 10.78
N PRO A 325 7.32 -0.88 10.66
CA PRO A 325 6.70 -2.18 10.50
C PRO A 325 7.23 -2.97 9.29
N VAL A 326 7.57 -2.27 8.19
CA VAL A 326 8.16 -2.91 6.99
C VAL A 326 9.54 -3.46 7.30
N HIS A 327 10.39 -2.69 7.99
CA HIS A 327 11.72 -3.15 8.38
C HIS A 327 11.63 -4.36 9.31
N ARG A 328 10.78 -4.31 10.34
CA ARG A 328 10.55 -5.46 11.23
C ARG A 328 10.04 -6.69 10.50
N ALA A 329 9.11 -6.53 9.55
CA ALA A 329 8.61 -7.63 8.74
C ALA A 329 9.69 -8.23 7.83
N LEU A 330 10.55 -7.39 7.25
CA LEU A 330 11.69 -7.84 6.43
C LEU A 330 12.67 -8.68 7.23
N HIS A 331 13.00 -8.25 8.45
CA HIS A 331 13.96 -8.89 9.34
C HIS A 331 13.33 -9.89 10.33
N ALA A 332 12.04 -10.24 10.19
CA ALA A 332 11.39 -11.20 11.08
C ALA A 332 12.08 -12.57 11.02
N ASP A 333 12.40 -13.12 12.19
CA ASP A 333 13.03 -14.45 12.30
C ASP A 333 12.03 -15.55 11.88
N PRO A 334 12.37 -16.39 10.88
CA PRO A 334 11.50 -17.49 10.46
C PRO A 334 11.19 -18.50 11.57
N ALA A 335 12.09 -18.68 12.56
CA ALA A 335 11.84 -19.56 13.68
C ALA A 335 10.72 -19.01 14.59
N VAL A 336 10.76 -17.72 14.90
CA VAL A 336 9.71 -17.05 15.67
C VAL A 336 8.38 -17.06 14.92
N LEU A 337 8.39 -16.85 13.60
CA LEU A 337 7.16 -16.94 12.79
C LEU A 337 6.55 -18.33 12.84
N ARG A 338 7.38 -19.38 12.79
CA ARG A 338 6.91 -20.77 12.90
C ARG A 338 6.28 -21.04 14.27
N GLU A 339 6.94 -20.65 15.36
CA GLU A 339 6.40 -20.81 16.73
C GLU A 339 5.05 -20.10 16.88
N ARG A 340 4.90 -18.89 16.37
CA ARG A 340 3.63 -18.15 16.34
C ARG A 340 2.55 -18.89 15.55
N ALA A 341 2.89 -19.40 14.36
CA ALA A 341 1.97 -20.15 13.52
C ALA A 341 1.51 -21.46 14.18
N GLU A 342 2.40 -22.17 14.84
CA GLU A 342 2.11 -23.38 15.60
C GLU A 342 1.16 -23.10 16.79
N ALA A 343 1.48 -22.08 17.60
CA ALA A 343 0.66 -21.67 18.72
C ALA A 343 -0.77 -21.27 18.29
N LEU A 344 -0.85 -20.49 17.19
CA LEU A 344 -2.13 -20.06 16.66
C LEU A 344 -2.93 -21.24 16.08
N ALA A 345 -2.29 -22.16 15.35
CA ALA A 345 -2.91 -23.34 14.78
C ALA A 345 -3.44 -24.28 15.89
N VAL A 346 -2.66 -24.53 16.95
CA VAL A 346 -3.10 -25.32 18.11
C VAL A 346 -4.32 -24.71 18.77
N ARG A 347 -4.33 -23.42 19.02
CA ARG A 347 -5.45 -22.69 19.61
C ARG A 347 -6.74 -22.81 18.76
N LEU A 348 -6.62 -22.66 17.45
CA LEU A 348 -7.74 -22.75 16.51
C LEU A 348 -8.27 -24.18 16.38
N ALA A 349 -7.36 -25.17 16.34
CA ALA A 349 -7.72 -26.58 16.30
C ALA A 349 -8.44 -27.04 17.59
N ALA A 350 -8.00 -26.59 18.76
CA ALA A 350 -8.67 -26.85 20.02
C ALA A 350 -10.09 -26.31 20.07
N ALA A 351 -10.40 -25.26 19.28
CA ALA A 351 -11.73 -24.70 19.12
C ALA A 351 -12.53 -25.32 17.94
N GLY A 352 -12.04 -26.43 17.36
CA GLY A 352 -12.74 -27.19 16.31
C GLY A 352 -12.54 -26.66 14.88
N THR A 353 -11.59 -25.74 14.63
CA THR A 353 -11.27 -25.27 13.29
C THR A 353 -10.17 -26.16 12.67
N ASP A 354 -10.31 -26.60 11.41
CA ASP A 354 -9.23 -27.30 10.67
C ASP A 354 -8.11 -26.29 10.36
N ALA A 355 -7.20 -26.13 11.32
CA ALA A 355 -6.06 -25.22 11.26
C ALA A 355 -4.74 -25.99 11.42
N ARG A 356 -3.76 -25.64 10.59
CA ARG A 356 -2.42 -26.25 10.60
C ARG A 356 -1.35 -25.18 10.37
N ALA A 357 -0.26 -25.23 11.12
CA ALA A 357 0.93 -24.45 10.79
C ALA A 357 1.64 -25.08 9.58
N VAL A 358 2.05 -24.25 8.64
CA VAL A 358 2.76 -24.68 7.43
C VAL A 358 3.92 -23.72 7.14
N PRO A 359 5.03 -24.21 6.56
CA PRO A 359 6.04 -23.34 5.97
C PRO A 359 5.41 -22.47 4.88
N SER A 360 5.93 -21.27 4.71
CA SER A 360 5.43 -20.29 3.75
C SER A 360 6.59 -19.47 3.20
N GLU A 361 6.37 -18.86 2.05
CA GLU A 361 7.25 -17.85 1.47
C GLU A 361 6.50 -16.53 1.37
N ALA A 362 7.10 -15.50 1.94
CA ALA A 362 6.63 -14.13 1.82
C ALA A 362 7.42 -13.37 0.74
N THR A 363 6.89 -12.27 0.25
CA THR A 363 7.54 -11.40 -0.73
C THR A 363 7.51 -9.96 -0.26
N VAL A 364 8.46 -9.17 -0.75
CA VAL A 364 8.46 -7.73 -0.46
C VAL A 364 7.22 -7.07 -1.05
N GLY A 365 6.91 -7.32 -2.32
CA GLY A 365 5.78 -6.70 -3.02
C GLY A 365 5.99 -5.22 -3.31
N GLY A 366 4.94 -4.55 -3.71
CA GLY A 366 4.86 -3.08 -3.78
C GLY A 366 5.88 -2.36 -4.67
N GLY A 367 6.57 -3.06 -5.59
CA GLY A 367 7.56 -2.45 -6.47
C GLY A 367 8.94 -2.32 -5.83
N GLY A 368 9.39 -3.36 -5.14
CA GLY A 368 10.76 -3.55 -4.65
C GLY A 368 11.13 -5.03 -4.65
N ALA A 369 12.42 -5.34 -4.83
CA ALA A 369 13.02 -6.67 -4.80
C ALA A 369 12.23 -7.75 -5.59
N PRO A 370 12.01 -7.58 -6.90
CA PRO A 370 11.22 -8.53 -7.69
C PRO A 370 11.86 -9.92 -7.67
N GLY A 371 11.02 -10.96 -7.42
CA GLY A 371 11.47 -12.35 -7.36
C GLY A 371 12.24 -12.75 -6.10
N VAL A 372 12.39 -11.84 -5.12
CA VAL A 372 12.96 -12.20 -3.80
C VAL A 372 11.85 -12.79 -2.94
N THR A 373 12.10 -14.00 -2.40
CA THR A 373 11.25 -14.65 -1.39
C THR A 373 11.92 -14.63 -0.04
N LEU A 374 11.12 -14.53 1.00
CA LEU A 374 11.54 -14.49 2.39
C LEU A 374 10.96 -15.71 3.13
N PRO A 375 11.79 -16.57 3.76
CA PRO A 375 11.28 -17.70 4.53
C PRO A 375 10.26 -17.25 5.56
N SER A 376 9.06 -17.85 5.58
CA SER A 376 7.95 -17.46 6.44
C SER A 376 7.21 -18.67 7.01
N ALA A 377 6.18 -18.39 7.81
CA ALA A 377 5.24 -19.40 8.30
C ALA A 377 3.81 -18.87 8.24
N ALA A 378 2.87 -19.77 7.93
CA ALA A 378 1.47 -19.45 7.82
C ALA A 378 0.58 -20.43 8.60
N VAL A 379 -0.61 -19.98 8.94
CA VAL A 379 -1.70 -20.85 9.38
C VAL A 379 -2.56 -21.16 8.16
N SER A 380 -2.66 -22.46 7.85
CA SER A 380 -3.46 -23.00 6.74
C SER A 380 -4.86 -23.33 7.24
N LEU A 381 -5.87 -22.79 6.61
CA LEU A 381 -7.29 -22.90 6.95
C LEU A 381 -8.12 -23.37 5.74
N PRO A 382 -9.37 -23.85 5.93
CA PRO A 382 -10.28 -24.08 4.81
C PRO A 382 -10.55 -22.82 4.00
N ALA A 383 -10.49 -22.93 2.66
CA ALA A 383 -10.65 -21.79 1.74
C ALA A 383 -12.01 -21.05 1.93
N ARG A 384 -13.08 -21.77 2.37
CA ARG A 384 -14.39 -21.18 2.64
C ARG A 384 -14.36 -20.05 3.69
N LEU A 385 -13.33 -19.98 4.54
CA LEU A 385 -13.18 -18.92 5.54
C LEU A 385 -12.64 -17.60 4.95
N ALA A 386 -12.17 -17.58 3.72
CA ALA A 386 -11.56 -16.39 3.11
C ALA A 386 -12.56 -15.21 3.03
N VAL A 387 -13.79 -15.46 2.60
CA VAL A 387 -14.80 -14.40 2.48
C VAL A 387 -15.28 -13.93 3.86
N PRO A 388 -15.70 -14.81 4.79
CA PRO A 388 -16.07 -14.39 6.14
C PRO A 388 -15.00 -13.61 6.88
N LEU A 389 -13.73 -13.98 6.75
CA LEU A 389 -12.60 -13.26 7.34
C LEU A 389 -12.43 -11.87 6.76
N ARG A 390 -12.48 -11.76 5.43
CA ARG A 390 -12.29 -10.49 4.71
C ARG A 390 -13.44 -9.51 4.96
N THR A 391 -14.67 -10.00 5.17
CA THR A 391 -15.88 -9.18 5.37
C THR A 391 -16.27 -8.99 6.83
N GLY A 392 -15.57 -9.67 7.74
CA GLY A 392 -15.84 -9.63 9.18
C GLY A 392 -15.62 -8.26 9.83
N GLU A 393 -15.89 -8.19 11.13
CA GLU A 393 -15.70 -6.98 11.94
C GLU A 393 -14.25 -6.49 11.95
N SER A 394 -13.30 -7.42 12.14
CA SER A 394 -11.86 -7.22 11.98
C SER A 394 -11.43 -7.92 10.70
N PRO A 395 -11.36 -7.21 9.55
CA PRO A 395 -11.00 -7.82 8.28
C PRO A 395 -9.60 -8.43 8.32
N VAL A 396 -9.51 -9.71 7.97
CA VAL A 396 -8.26 -10.45 7.81
C VAL A 396 -8.13 -10.88 6.35
N VAL A 397 -7.01 -10.52 5.72
CA VAL A 397 -6.74 -10.87 4.33
C VAL A 397 -5.54 -11.81 4.28
N GLY A 398 -5.77 -13.04 3.82
CA GLY A 398 -4.77 -14.04 3.48
C GLY A 398 -4.77 -14.32 1.99
N ARG A 399 -4.00 -15.32 1.55
CA ARG A 399 -3.99 -15.78 0.16
C ARG A 399 -4.55 -17.19 0.03
N ILE A 400 -5.14 -17.50 -1.12
CA ILE A 400 -5.56 -18.88 -1.46
C ILE A 400 -4.43 -19.53 -2.24
N GLU A 401 -3.97 -20.68 -1.74
CA GLU A 401 -2.91 -21.47 -2.35
C GLU A 401 -3.20 -22.95 -2.10
N GLY A 402 -3.08 -23.80 -3.14
CA GLY A 402 -3.36 -25.23 -3.03
C GLY A 402 -4.78 -25.56 -2.51
N GLY A 403 -5.79 -24.73 -2.80
CA GLY A 403 -7.16 -24.91 -2.33
C GLY A 403 -7.38 -24.60 -0.85
N ARG A 404 -6.40 -24.01 -0.16
CA ARG A 404 -6.47 -23.61 1.25
C ARG A 404 -6.24 -22.10 1.39
N LEU A 405 -6.79 -21.52 2.45
CA LEU A 405 -6.48 -20.15 2.85
C LEU A 405 -5.22 -20.18 3.71
N LEU A 406 -4.20 -19.45 3.31
CA LEU A 406 -2.98 -19.24 4.07
C LEU A 406 -3.01 -17.86 4.73
N LEU A 407 -2.83 -17.83 6.04
CA LEU A 407 -2.63 -16.61 6.84
C LEU A 407 -1.13 -16.55 7.19
N ASP A 408 -0.34 -15.86 6.39
CA ASP A 408 1.09 -15.68 6.55
C ASP A 408 1.37 -14.60 7.60
N LEU A 409 2.19 -14.91 8.60
CA LEU A 409 2.37 -14.06 9.78
C LEU A 409 3.47 -13.01 9.63
N ARG A 410 4.27 -13.03 8.54
CA ARG A 410 5.43 -12.13 8.40
C ARG A 410 5.06 -10.64 8.42
N ALA A 411 4.00 -10.26 7.74
CA ALA A 411 3.56 -8.86 7.68
C ALA A 411 2.69 -8.42 8.87
N ALA A 412 2.26 -9.36 9.73
CA ALA A 412 1.43 -9.08 10.90
C ALA A 412 2.29 -9.01 12.17
N PRO A 413 2.16 -7.95 12.99
CA PRO A 413 2.87 -7.86 14.26
C PRO A 413 2.36 -8.92 15.25
N PRO A 414 3.20 -9.38 16.20
CA PRO A 414 2.81 -10.43 17.18
C PRO A 414 1.57 -10.06 18.00
N GLU A 415 1.37 -8.79 18.29
CA GLU A 415 0.24 -8.25 19.06
C GLU A 415 -1.11 -8.47 18.35
N ALA A 416 -1.09 -8.75 17.05
CA ALA A 416 -2.28 -9.05 16.27
C ALA A 416 -2.77 -10.49 16.40
N ASP A 417 -1.96 -11.43 16.93
CA ASP A 417 -2.27 -12.86 16.95
C ASP A 417 -3.59 -13.17 17.66
N ASP A 418 -3.86 -12.49 18.75
CA ASP A 418 -5.15 -12.64 19.48
C ASP A 418 -6.35 -12.14 18.65
N GLU A 419 -6.18 -11.06 17.91
CA GLU A 419 -7.24 -10.53 17.04
C GLU A 419 -7.48 -11.47 15.85
N VAL A 420 -6.41 -12.00 15.25
CA VAL A 420 -6.49 -13.01 14.18
C VAL A 420 -7.24 -14.25 14.68
N ALA A 421 -6.88 -14.77 15.85
CA ALA A 421 -7.58 -15.93 16.43
C ALA A 421 -9.08 -15.67 16.62
N ARG A 422 -9.45 -14.53 17.22
CA ARG A 422 -10.86 -14.17 17.40
C ARG A 422 -11.61 -14.01 16.07
N ALA A 423 -10.97 -13.43 15.05
CA ALA A 423 -11.55 -13.26 13.73
C ALA A 423 -11.80 -14.62 13.06
N VAL A 424 -10.83 -15.54 13.12
CA VAL A 424 -10.97 -16.89 12.56
C VAL A 424 -12.10 -17.66 13.24
N LEU A 425 -12.18 -17.63 14.58
CA LEU A 425 -13.23 -18.34 15.32
C LEU A 425 -14.62 -17.80 15.00
N ARG A 426 -14.81 -16.49 14.90
CA ARG A 426 -16.08 -15.88 14.46
C ARG A 426 -16.44 -16.28 13.03
N ALA A 427 -15.47 -16.26 12.11
CA ALA A 427 -15.70 -16.65 10.73
C ALA A 427 -16.07 -18.14 10.60
N ALA A 428 -15.46 -19.01 11.41
CA ALA A 428 -15.77 -20.43 11.44
C ALA A 428 -17.19 -20.71 11.96
N ALA A 429 -17.62 -20.02 13.03
CA ALA A 429 -18.97 -20.10 13.56
C ALA A 429 -20.03 -19.68 12.52
N SER A 430 -19.86 -18.54 11.88
CA SER A 430 -20.78 -18.05 10.84
C SER A 430 -20.84 -18.98 9.62
N ALA A 431 -19.72 -19.60 9.23
CA ALA A 431 -19.69 -20.54 8.10
C ALA A 431 -20.33 -21.89 8.44
N GLY A 432 -20.35 -22.28 9.72
CA GLY A 432 -21.04 -23.49 10.22
C GLY A 432 -22.54 -23.36 10.21
N GLU A 433 -23.06 -22.19 10.60
CA GLU A 433 -24.51 -21.89 10.61
C GLU A 433 -25.11 -21.86 9.19
N ASN A 434 -24.40 -21.31 8.22
CA ASN A 434 -24.84 -21.28 6.81
C ASN A 434 -24.79 -22.66 6.13
N GLY A 435 -23.91 -23.56 6.56
CA GLY A 435 -23.82 -24.94 6.03
C GLY A 435 -24.95 -25.86 6.48
N SER A 436 -25.63 -25.56 7.64
CA SER A 436 -26.76 -26.30 8.15
C SER A 436 -28.10 -25.88 7.51
N ALA A 437 -28.19 -24.70 6.92
CA ALA A 437 -29.38 -24.20 6.24
C ALA A 437 -29.57 -24.76 4.81
N ASP A 438 -28.50 -25.16 4.14
CA ASP A 438 -28.53 -25.67 2.76
C ASP A 438 -28.69 -27.21 2.68
N GLY A 439 -28.62 -27.92 3.81
CA GLY A 439 -28.78 -29.37 3.90
C GLY A 439 -30.22 -29.88 4.00
N GLY A 440 -31.22 -28.99 3.99
CA GLY A 440 -32.63 -29.31 4.30
C GLY A 440 -33.59 -29.46 3.12
N MET A 441 -33.15 -29.36 1.85
CA MET A 441 -34.00 -29.55 0.69
C MET A 441 -33.41 -30.49 -0.36
N ALA A 442 -33.32 -31.78 -0.03
CA ALA A 442 -33.15 -32.81 -1.03
C ALA A 442 -33.86 -34.07 -0.55
N GLY A 443 -35.15 -34.21 -0.90
CA GLY A 443 -35.90 -35.43 -0.69
C GLY A 443 -37.37 -35.31 -1.06
N SER A 444 -37.70 -35.43 -2.37
CA SER A 444 -38.83 -36.29 -2.81
C SER A 444 -39.33 -35.88 -4.20
N GLY A 445 -39.44 -36.85 -5.08
CA GLY A 445 -40.35 -36.81 -6.24
C GLY A 445 -39.65 -36.88 -7.60
N GLY A 446 -39.35 -38.03 -8.09
CA GLY A 446 -40.20 -38.82 -9.01
C GLY A 446 -40.10 -38.47 -10.45
N GLY A 447 -39.43 -39.30 -11.18
CA GLY A 447 -39.80 -39.93 -12.45
C GLY A 447 -40.25 -39.09 -13.66
N GLY A 448 -39.59 -39.29 -14.77
CA GLY A 448 -40.19 -38.98 -16.08
C GLY A 448 -39.15 -38.84 -17.19
N ALA A 449 -39.14 -39.86 -18.04
CA ALA A 449 -38.25 -40.06 -19.15
C ALA A 449 -38.54 -39.18 -20.39
N ASN A 450 -37.55 -39.20 -21.30
CA ASN A 450 -37.60 -39.05 -22.76
C ASN A 450 -37.42 -37.68 -23.40
N GLY A 451 -36.49 -37.73 -24.38
CA GLY A 451 -36.63 -37.01 -25.64
C GLY A 451 -35.41 -36.33 -26.19
N SER A 452 -34.63 -37.10 -26.91
CA SER A 452 -33.78 -36.74 -28.07
C SER A 452 -33.93 -35.34 -28.68
N GLY A 453 -32.83 -34.75 -29.11
CA GLY A 453 -32.81 -33.71 -30.12
C GLY A 453 -31.45 -33.10 -30.38
N ALA A 454 -30.79 -33.55 -31.42
CA ALA A 454 -29.55 -33.05 -31.99
C ALA A 454 -29.70 -31.67 -32.66
N GLY A 455 -28.62 -30.89 -32.74
CA GLY A 455 -28.54 -29.79 -33.69
C GLY A 455 -27.46 -28.77 -33.40
N ARG A 456 -26.29 -29.00 -33.92
CA ARG A 456 -25.46 -28.19 -34.83
C ARG A 456 -25.52 -26.66 -34.69
N GLY A 457 -24.32 -26.05 -34.43
CA GLY A 457 -23.71 -25.25 -35.51
C GLY A 457 -23.45 -23.82 -35.21
N GLY A 458 -22.19 -23.40 -35.36
CA GLY A 458 -21.91 -22.10 -35.94
C GLY A 458 -21.13 -21.08 -35.17
N ARG A 459 -19.85 -21.08 -35.31
CA ARG A 459 -18.91 -19.99 -35.62
C ARG A 459 -19.45 -18.55 -35.51
N ARG A 460 -18.85 -17.69 -34.68
CA ARG A 460 -17.86 -16.64 -35.02
C ARG A 460 -17.27 -16.06 -33.73
#